data_96f22ab5570698e6beca7b745f9dde6e
#
_entry.id   96f22ab5570698e6beca7b745f9dde6e
#
_cell.length_a   1.000
_cell.length_b   1.000
_cell.length_c   1.000
_cell.angle_alpha   90.00
_cell.angle_beta   90.00
_cell.angle_gamma   90.00
#
_symmetry.space_group_name_H-M   'P 1'
#
loop_
_entity.id
_entity.type
_entity.pdbx_description
1 polymer ?
#
loop_
_entity_poly.entity_id
_entity_poly.type
_entity_poly.pdbx_seq_one_letter_code
_entity_poly.pdbx_strand_id
1 'polypeptide(L)'
;MEYRHKESPQLKKFKTQASAGKVMLNVFWNSELVVLADFLQKETTINSQHYIETITALKRRIEQTGMRNETLLQHDNTRPHTSAATRDAIQRLDFSVLLHPPYSPDLAPSDFHLFPKLKEHSFSCVEEVKSAVRKWFQKQNTNFFKDRFQKLVQCWQKCIKVRGDFVEK
;
A
#
# COMPACT_ATOMS: atom_id res chain seq x y z
N MET A 1 -35.77 -20.39 7.17
CA MET A 1 -36.35 -20.91 8.44
C MET A 1 -35.75 -22.27 8.68
N GLU A 2 -34.86 -22.43 9.68
CA GLU A 2 -34.37 -23.76 10.09
C GLU A 2 -35.35 -24.38 11.07
N TYR A 3 -35.90 -25.54 10.73
CA TYR A 3 -36.74 -26.34 11.63
C TYR A 3 -35.89 -26.98 12.72
N ARG A 4 -36.16 -26.66 13.99
CA ARG A 4 -35.49 -27.24 15.16
C ARG A 4 -36.44 -28.07 15.99
N HIS A 5 -35.92 -29.18 16.50
CA HIS A 5 -36.63 -29.98 17.53
C HIS A 5 -36.69 -29.19 18.85
N LYS A 6 -37.79 -29.29 19.60
CA LYS A 6 -38.03 -28.57 20.86
C LYS A 6 -36.98 -28.81 21.95
N GLU A 7 -36.23 -29.91 21.87
CA GLU A 7 -35.20 -30.30 22.83
C GLU A 7 -33.77 -30.07 22.34
N SER A 8 -33.58 -29.41 21.19
CA SER A 8 -32.23 -29.11 20.71
C SER A 8 -31.55 -28.03 21.55
N PRO A 9 -30.29 -28.24 21.99
CA PRO A 9 -29.58 -27.25 22.78
C PRO A 9 -29.41 -25.94 21.99
N GLN A 10 -29.57 -24.81 22.67
CA GLN A 10 -29.38 -23.51 22.04
C GLN A 10 -27.95 -23.39 21.49
N LEU A 11 -27.83 -23.10 20.19
CA LEU A 11 -26.53 -22.78 19.61
C LEU A 11 -25.97 -21.53 20.30
N LYS A 12 -24.87 -21.72 21.04
CA LYS A 12 -24.08 -20.59 21.54
C LYS A 12 -23.62 -19.80 20.32
N LYS A 13 -24.15 -18.58 20.15
CA LYS A 13 -23.59 -17.63 19.16
C LYS A 13 -22.12 -17.47 19.50
N PHE A 14 -21.25 -17.89 18.59
CA PHE A 14 -19.82 -17.56 18.69
C PHE A 14 -19.73 -16.04 18.83
N LYS A 15 -19.21 -15.56 19.94
CA LYS A 15 -18.76 -14.18 20.06
C LYS A 15 -17.57 -14.07 19.14
N THR A 16 -17.79 -13.54 17.93
CA THR A 16 -16.67 -13.12 17.09
C THR A 16 -15.89 -12.10 17.91
N GLN A 17 -14.63 -12.36 18.17
CA GLN A 17 -13.71 -11.34 18.71
C GLN A 17 -13.84 -10.12 17.79
N ALA A 18 -14.07 -8.95 18.40
CA ALA A 18 -14.11 -7.71 17.65
C ALA A 18 -12.78 -7.62 16.86
N SER A 19 -12.88 -7.70 15.53
CA SER A 19 -11.69 -7.57 14.69
C SER A 19 -11.03 -6.24 15.03
N ALA A 20 -9.71 -6.25 15.20
CA ALA A 20 -8.92 -5.02 15.29
C ALA A 20 -9.38 -4.10 14.15
N GLY A 21 -9.81 -2.89 14.48
CA GLY A 21 -10.41 -1.98 13.48
C GLY A 21 -9.49 -1.84 12.28
N LYS A 22 -10.04 -1.55 11.10
CA LYS A 22 -9.26 -1.34 9.88
C LYS A 22 -8.19 -0.27 10.09
N VAL A 23 -6.94 -0.59 9.82
CA VAL A 23 -5.82 0.34 9.82
C VAL A 23 -5.48 0.66 8.37
N MET A 24 -5.53 1.92 8.02
CA MET A 24 -5.05 2.37 6.71
C MET A 24 -3.56 2.69 6.80
N LEU A 25 -2.82 2.29 5.79
CA LEU A 25 -1.37 2.43 5.72
C LEU A 25 -0.97 2.95 4.35
N ASN A 26 -0.31 4.10 4.31
CA ASN A 26 0.41 4.58 3.14
C ASN A 26 1.88 4.13 3.23
N VAL A 27 2.38 3.45 2.21
CA VAL A 27 3.76 2.98 2.17
C VAL A 27 4.44 3.50 0.91
N PHE A 28 5.58 4.14 1.10
CA PHE A 28 6.49 4.51 0.02
C PHE A 28 7.79 3.73 0.19
N TRP A 29 8.20 3.06 -0.86
CA TRP A 29 9.37 2.20 -0.85
C TRP A 29 10.08 2.23 -2.21
N ASN A 30 11.35 1.88 -2.21
CA ASN A 30 12.17 1.78 -3.40
C ASN A 30 12.82 0.40 -3.52
N SER A 31 13.79 0.24 -4.39
CA SER A 31 14.52 -1.02 -4.59
C SER A 31 15.40 -1.45 -3.41
N GLU A 32 15.53 -0.64 -2.37
CA GLU A 32 16.44 -0.91 -1.26
C GLU A 32 15.73 -1.05 0.08
N LEU A 33 14.71 -0.20 0.32
CA LEU A 33 14.05 -0.12 1.62
C LEU A 33 12.68 0.56 1.54
N VAL A 34 11.95 0.51 2.67
CA VAL A 34 10.76 1.35 2.88
C VAL A 34 11.21 2.74 3.34
N VAL A 35 10.92 3.75 2.52
CA VAL A 35 11.29 5.15 2.78
C VAL A 35 10.36 5.79 3.82
N LEU A 36 9.04 5.56 3.67
CA LEU A 36 8.03 6.10 4.57
C LEU A 36 6.88 5.10 4.73
N ALA A 37 6.45 4.89 5.97
CA ALA A 37 5.24 4.16 6.33
C ALA A 37 4.39 5.06 7.24
N ASP A 38 3.27 5.54 6.71
CA ASP A 38 2.35 6.44 7.39
C ASP A 38 1.06 5.69 7.73
N PHE A 39 0.75 5.59 9.03
CA PHE A 39 -0.44 4.93 9.54
C PHE A 39 -1.49 5.97 9.86
N LEU A 40 -2.62 5.92 9.16
CA LEU A 40 -3.72 6.81 9.43
C LEU A 40 -4.38 6.48 10.77
N GLN A 41 -4.84 7.54 11.44
CA GLN A 41 -5.66 7.37 12.63
C GLN A 41 -7.01 6.74 12.26
N LYS A 42 -7.60 6.05 13.23
CA LYS A 42 -8.92 5.43 13.09
C LYS A 42 -9.94 6.48 12.64
N GLU A 43 -10.77 6.13 11.65
CA GLU A 43 -11.81 6.99 11.09
C GLU A 43 -11.36 8.16 10.18
N THR A 44 -10.06 8.31 9.94
CA THR A 44 -9.56 9.32 9.01
C THR A 44 -9.65 8.80 7.57
N THR A 45 -10.30 9.58 6.70
CA THR A 45 -10.33 9.30 5.26
C THR A 45 -9.13 9.99 4.59
N ILE A 46 -8.47 9.28 3.68
CA ILE A 46 -7.42 9.90 2.84
C ILE A 46 -8.10 10.88 1.89
N ASN A 47 -7.84 12.16 2.10
CA ASN A 47 -8.19 13.24 1.18
C ASN A 47 -6.92 13.81 0.54
N SER A 48 -7.08 14.73 -0.40
CA SER A 48 -5.95 15.36 -1.10
C SER A 48 -5.00 16.08 -0.15
N GLN A 49 -5.53 16.76 0.88
CA GLN A 49 -4.71 17.46 1.85
C GLN A 49 -3.81 16.49 2.64
N HIS A 50 -4.36 15.42 3.16
CA HIS A 50 -3.59 14.40 3.86
C HIS A 50 -2.53 13.77 2.95
N TYR A 51 -2.90 13.48 1.69
CA TYR A 51 -1.92 12.94 0.73
C TYR A 51 -0.78 13.93 0.43
N ILE A 52 -1.07 15.23 0.31
CA ILE A 52 -0.06 16.28 0.15
C ILE A 52 0.90 16.33 1.35
N GLU A 53 0.37 16.21 2.56
CA GLU A 53 1.19 16.15 3.78
C GLU A 53 2.11 14.92 3.77
N THR A 54 1.58 13.77 3.35
CA THR A 54 2.34 12.52 3.27
C THR A 54 3.46 12.60 2.22
N ILE A 55 3.21 13.14 1.00
CA ILE A 55 4.28 13.29 -0.01
C ILE A 55 5.30 14.38 0.38
N THR A 56 4.87 15.38 1.13
CA THR A 56 5.79 16.38 1.70
C THR A 56 6.73 15.74 2.74
N ALA A 57 6.19 14.89 3.61
CA ALA A 57 6.99 14.12 4.55
C ALA A 57 7.94 13.14 3.82
N LEU A 58 7.47 12.52 2.73
CA LEU A 58 8.28 11.66 1.86
C LEU A 58 9.48 12.43 1.29
N LYS A 59 9.25 13.63 0.73
CA LYS A 59 10.34 14.47 0.18
C LYS A 59 11.41 14.78 1.22
N ARG A 60 11.00 15.23 2.42
CA ARG A 60 11.92 15.48 3.53
C ARG A 60 12.73 14.23 3.90
N ARG A 61 12.08 13.05 3.87
CA ARG A 61 12.75 11.79 4.20
C ARG A 61 13.78 11.41 3.15
N ILE A 62 13.48 11.61 1.86
CA ILE A 62 14.40 11.38 0.74
C ILE A 62 15.63 12.29 0.87
N GLU A 63 15.43 13.57 1.16
CA GLU A 63 16.51 14.53 1.36
C GLU A 63 17.41 14.18 2.56
N GLN A 64 16.82 13.76 3.68
CA GLN A 64 17.56 13.32 4.87
C GLN A 64 18.41 12.06 4.65
N THR A 65 17.97 11.17 3.75
CA THR A 65 18.69 9.92 3.45
C THR A 65 19.73 10.06 2.36
N GLY A 66 19.88 11.25 1.76
CA GLY A 66 20.82 11.50 0.67
C GLY A 66 20.49 10.75 -0.63
N MET A 67 19.24 10.30 -0.77
CA MET A 67 18.78 9.67 -2.02
C MET A 67 18.81 10.69 -3.16
N ARG A 68 18.98 10.21 -4.41
CA ARG A 68 19.02 11.07 -5.59
C ARG A 68 17.76 11.91 -5.71
N ASN A 69 17.91 13.19 -6.11
CA ASN A 69 16.79 14.13 -6.25
C ASN A 69 15.82 13.74 -7.38
N GLU A 70 16.28 13.04 -8.41
CA GLU A 70 15.44 12.53 -9.50
C GLU A 70 14.67 11.27 -9.07
N THR A 71 13.62 11.48 -8.29
CA THR A 71 12.78 10.38 -7.82
C THR A 71 11.53 10.28 -8.67
N LEU A 72 11.32 9.12 -9.30
CA LEU A 72 10.06 8.77 -9.95
C LEU A 72 9.05 8.30 -8.92
N LEU A 73 7.93 9.01 -8.81
CA LEU A 73 6.82 8.65 -7.94
C LEU A 73 5.79 7.85 -8.73
N GLN A 74 5.59 6.58 -8.37
CA GLN A 74 4.48 5.77 -8.86
C GLN A 74 3.38 5.74 -7.81
N HIS A 75 2.18 6.14 -8.18
CA HIS A 75 0.97 6.07 -7.39
C HIS A 75 -0.23 5.73 -8.28
N ASP A 76 -1.34 5.28 -7.69
CA ASP A 76 -2.56 4.96 -8.40
C ASP A 76 -3.35 6.22 -8.80
N ASN A 77 -4.45 6.01 -9.55
CA ASN A 77 -5.29 7.10 -10.05
C ASN A 77 -6.46 7.44 -9.10
N THR A 78 -6.35 7.16 -7.80
CA THR A 78 -7.39 7.54 -6.84
C THR A 78 -7.55 9.06 -6.76
N ARG A 79 -8.77 9.52 -6.45
CA ARG A 79 -9.09 10.96 -6.42
C ARG A 79 -8.12 11.82 -5.58
N PRO A 80 -7.68 11.40 -4.38
CA PRO A 80 -6.70 12.15 -3.61
C PRO A 80 -5.37 12.36 -4.35
N HIS A 81 -4.94 11.40 -5.17
CA HIS A 81 -3.67 11.46 -5.87
C HIS A 81 -3.73 12.30 -7.15
N THR A 82 -4.90 12.36 -7.81
CA THR A 82 -5.08 13.01 -9.11
C THR A 82 -5.72 14.40 -9.02
N SER A 83 -6.02 14.90 -7.82
CA SER A 83 -6.61 16.23 -7.64
C SER A 83 -5.66 17.34 -8.13
N ALA A 84 -6.22 18.50 -8.51
CA ALA A 84 -5.44 19.66 -8.94
C ALA A 84 -4.43 20.06 -7.86
N ALA A 85 -4.88 20.17 -6.60
CA ALA A 85 -4.01 20.52 -5.47
C ALA A 85 -2.86 19.55 -5.28
N THR A 86 -3.09 18.25 -5.49
CA THR A 86 -2.04 17.21 -5.37
C THR A 86 -1.04 17.34 -6.52
N ARG A 87 -1.49 17.58 -7.76
CA ARG A 87 -0.60 17.78 -8.91
C ARG A 87 0.30 19.01 -8.71
N ASP A 88 -0.27 20.11 -8.24
CA ASP A 88 0.50 21.32 -7.91
C ASP A 88 1.54 21.06 -6.81
N ALA A 89 1.17 20.27 -5.79
CA ALA A 89 2.10 19.89 -4.73
C ALA A 89 3.24 19.01 -5.22
N ILE A 90 2.94 18.01 -6.06
CA ILE A 90 3.92 17.13 -6.70
C ILE A 90 4.92 17.94 -7.51
N GLN A 91 4.44 18.90 -8.31
CA GLN A 91 5.30 19.80 -9.09
C GLN A 91 6.18 20.68 -8.20
N ARG A 92 5.62 21.27 -7.15
CA ARG A 92 6.40 22.09 -6.18
C ARG A 92 7.47 21.29 -5.43
N LEU A 93 7.20 20.02 -5.19
CA LEU A 93 8.13 19.09 -4.51
C LEU A 93 9.15 18.47 -5.48
N ASP A 94 9.09 18.82 -6.75
CA ASP A 94 9.98 18.32 -7.81
C ASP A 94 10.00 16.78 -7.90
N PHE A 95 8.80 16.17 -7.88
CA PHE A 95 8.62 14.76 -8.19
C PHE A 95 8.23 14.58 -9.66
N SER A 96 8.91 13.65 -10.32
CA SER A 96 8.46 13.14 -11.61
C SER A 96 7.48 11.98 -11.40
N VAL A 97 6.27 12.06 -11.95
CA VAL A 97 5.25 11.01 -11.80
C VAL A 97 5.39 9.98 -12.90
N LEU A 98 5.48 8.72 -12.51
CA LEU A 98 5.34 7.60 -13.43
C LEU A 98 3.86 7.29 -13.65
N LEU A 99 3.39 7.47 -14.88
CA LEU A 99 1.99 7.21 -15.22
C LEU A 99 1.63 5.74 -14.96
N HIS A 100 0.53 5.55 -14.26
CA HIS A 100 -0.01 4.23 -13.95
C HIS A 100 -1.36 4.04 -14.65
N PRO A 101 -1.55 2.95 -15.43
CA PRO A 101 -2.83 2.68 -16.06
C PRO A 101 -3.93 2.46 -15.02
N PRO A 102 -5.17 2.94 -15.26
CA PRO A 102 -6.29 2.66 -14.36
C PRO A 102 -6.54 1.14 -14.23
N TYR A 103 -6.96 0.72 -13.04
CA TYR A 103 -7.36 -0.67 -12.75
C TYR A 103 -6.29 -1.74 -13.05
N SER A 104 -5.00 -1.40 -12.93
CA SER A 104 -3.88 -2.28 -13.25
C SER A 104 -3.04 -2.65 -12.00
N PRO A 105 -3.59 -3.40 -11.04
CA PRO A 105 -2.86 -3.81 -9.83
C PRO A 105 -1.68 -4.76 -10.14
N ASP A 106 -1.70 -5.44 -11.27
CA ASP A 106 -0.62 -6.26 -11.81
C ASP A 106 0.64 -5.47 -12.18
N LEU A 107 0.49 -4.16 -12.40
CA LEU A 107 1.58 -3.20 -12.66
C LEU A 107 1.96 -2.37 -11.41
N ALA A 108 1.39 -2.66 -10.25
CA ALA A 108 1.68 -1.99 -8.98
C ALA A 108 2.42 -2.94 -8.02
N PRO A 109 3.74 -2.77 -7.79
CA PRO A 109 4.51 -3.66 -6.91
C PRO A 109 3.97 -3.73 -5.48
N SER A 110 3.35 -2.68 -5.00
CA SER A 110 2.68 -2.70 -3.69
C SER A 110 1.52 -3.70 -3.66
N ASP A 111 0.71 -3.77 -4.72
CA ASP A 111 -0.50 -4.60 -4.77
C ASP A 111 -0.17 -6.08 -5.03
N PHE A 112 0.74 -6.37 -5.96
CA PHE A 112 1.04 -7.77 -6.28
C PHE A 112 2.08 -8.41 -5.34
N HIS A 113 2.81 -7.62 -4.53
CA HIS A 113 3.86 -8.17 -3.68
C HIS A 113 3.79 -7.72 -2.22
N LEU A 114 3.83 -6.41 -1.94
CA LEU A 114 4.01 -5.90 -0.58
C LEU A 114 2.80 -6.21 0.30
N PHE A 115 1.60 -5.82 -0.12
CA PHE A 115 0.38 -6.00 0.66
C PHE A 115 -0.07 -7.45 0.83
N PRO A 116 0.04 -8.35 -0.17
CA PRO A 116 -0.26 -9.76 0.06
C PRO A 116 0.56 -10.37 1.19
N LYS A 117 1.87 -10.06 1.25
CA LYS A 117 2.76 -10.55 2.30
C LYS A 117 2.44 -9.97 3.69
N LEU A 118 2.01 -8.71 3.75
CA LEU A 118 1.58 -8.09 5.00
C LEU A 118 0.27 -8.69 5.53
N LYS A 119 -0.64 -9.11 4.66
CA LYS A 119 -1.96 -9.66 5.02
C LYS A 119 -1.89 -11.10 5.58
N GLU A 120 -0.78 -11.79 5.47
CA GLU A 120 -0.61 -13.14 6.03
C GLU A 120 -0.65 -13.16 7.58
N HIS A 121 -0.61 -12.00 8.24
CA HIS A 121 -0.60 -11.87 9.69
C HIS A 121 -1.95 -11.40 10.23
N SER A 122 -2.41 -12.03 11.31
CA SER A 122 -3.60 -11.62 12.07
C SER A 122 -3.19 -10.88 13.35
N PHE A 123 -3.90 -9.82 13.71
CA PHE A 123 -3.57 -8.96 14.85
C PHE A 123 -4.78 -8.67 15.72
N SER A 124 -4.56 -8.47 17.01
CA SER A 124 -5.61 -8.24 18.00
C SER A 124 -5.95 -6.76 18.21
N CYS A 125 -4.99 -5.85 18.02
CA CYS A 125 -5.18 -4.42 18.18
C CYS A 125 -4.37 -3.57 17.19
N VAL A 126 -4.74 -2.27 17.06
CA VAL A 126 -4.13 -1.32 16.11
C VAL A 126 -2.64 -1.09 16.38
N GLU A 127 -2.26 -0.97 17.64
CA GLU A 127 -0.86 -0.72 18.01
C GLU A 127 0.04 -1.93 17.74
N GLU A 128 -0.51 -3.12 17.91
CA GLU A 128 0.17 -4.36 17.55
C GLU A 128 0.40 -4.41 16.03
N VAL A 129 -0.60 -4.06 15.21
CA VAL A 129 -0.46 -3.95 13.75
C VAL A 129 0.68 -3.01 13.38
N LYS A 130 0.68 -1.79 13.91
CA LYS A 130 1.72 -0.77 13.59
C LYS A 130 3.12 -1.28 13.95
N SER A 131 3.26 -1.87 15.13
CA SER A 131 4.54 -2.41 15.62
C SER A 131 5.02 -3.59 14.77
N ALA A 132 4.13 -4.53 14.47
CA ALA A 132 4.43 -5.72 13.69
C ALA A 132 4.81 -5.38 12.24
N VAL A 133 4.06 -4.48 11.60
CA VAL A 133 4.35 -4.01 10.22
C VAL A 133 5.72 -3.33 10.15
N ARG A 134 6.04 -2.45 11.13
CA ARG A 134 7.37 -1.82 11.19
C ARG A 134 8.49 -2.84 11.36
N LYS A 135 8.32 -3.78 12.27
CA LYS A 135 9.30 -4.88 12.50
C LYS A 135 9.43 -5.77 11.26
N TRP A 136 8.32 -6.01 10.56
CA TRP A 136 8.33 -6.81 9.34
C TRP A 136 9.13 -6.10 8.23
N PHE A 137 8.93 -4.81 8.01
CA PHE A 137 9.74 -4.03 7.06
C PHE A 137 11.23 -4.05 7.38
N GLN A 138 11.59 -3.92 8.66
CA GLN A 138 13.00 -3.94 9.11
C GLN A 138 13.69 -5.29 8.90
N LYS A 139 12.92 -6.39 8.86
CA LYS A 139 13.44 -7.74 8.63
C LYS A 139 13.70 -8.05 7.15
N GLN A 140 13.13 -7.26 6.24
CA GLN A 140 13.31 -7.50 4.81
C GLN A 140 14.71 -7.07 4.38
N ASN A 141 15.36 -7.93 3.60
CA ASN A 141 16.65 -7.60 2.99
C ASN A 141 16.46 -6.80 1.69
N THR A 142 17.51 -6.18 1.21
CA THR A 142 17.50 -5.39 -0.03
C THR A 142 17.06 -6.20 -1.24
N ASN A 143 17.40 -7.50 -1.32
CA ASN A 143 16.99 -8.36 -2.43
C ASN A 143 15.47 -8.52 -2.51
N PHE A 144 14.78 -8.55 -1.35
CA PHE A 144 13.32 -8.56 -1.31
C PHE A 144 12.69 -7.41 -2.10
N PHE A 145 13.27 -6.22 -2.03
CA PHE A 145 12.77 -5.05 -2.75
C PHE A 145 13.25 -5.04 -4.21
N LYS A 146 14.54 -5.30 -4.48
CA LYS A 146 15.14 -5.30 -5.82
C LYS A 146 14.44 -6.25 -6.78
N ASP A 147 14.19 -7.48 -6.36
CA ASP A 147 13.57 -8.52 -7.20
C ASP A 147 12.20 -8.08 -7.72
N ARG A 148 11.51 -7.20 -6.97
CA ARG A 148 10.16 -6.75 -7.32
C ARG A 148 10.16 -5.62 -8.33
N PHE A 149 11.16 -4.75 -8.28
CA PHE A 149 11.35 -3.76 -9.33
C PHE A 149 11.80 -4.41 -10.64
N GLN A 150 12.64 -5.45 -10.58
CA GLN A 150 12.97 -6.24 -11.77
C GLN A 150 11.73 -6.92 -12.36
N LYS A 151 10.88 -7.50 -11.50
CA LYS A 151 9.63 -8.11 -11.93
C LYS A 151 8.66 -7.09 -12.54
N LEU A 152 8.61 -5.86 -12.04
CA LEU A 152 7.79 -4.79 -12.61
C LEU A 152 8.18 -4.53 -14.07
N VAL A 153 9.47 -4.44 -14.38
CA VAL A 153 9.95 -4.27 -15.75
C VAL A 153 9.50 -5.43 -16.65
N GLN A 154 9.57 -6.67 -16.13
CA GLN A 154 9.07 -7.85 -16.86
C GLN A 154 7.54 -7.79 -17.09
N CYS A 155 6.78 -7.34 -16.09
CA CYS A 155 5.34 -7.12 -16.22
C CYS A 155 5.02 -6.09 -17.30
N TRP A 156 5.74 -4.95 -17.34
CA TRP A 156 5.58 -3.95 -18.40
C TRP A 156 5.87 -4.51 -19.79
N GLN A 157 6.99 -5.22 -19.95
CA GLN A 157 7.33 -5.86 -21.23
C GLN A 157 6.27 -6.86 -21.67
N LYS A 158 5.72 -7.64 -20.74
CA LYS A 158 4.63 -8.58 -21.03
C LYS A 158 3.34 -7.85 -21.40
N CYS A 159 2.97 -6.80 -20.67
CA CYS A 159 1.81 -5.97 -20.97
C CYS A 159 1.88 -5.36 -22.38
N ILE A 160 3.04 -4.87 -22.79
CA ILE A 160 3.26 -4.35 -24.16
C ILE A 160 3.05 -5.48 -25.19
N LYS A 161 3.59 -6.69 -24.95
CA LYS A 161 3.44 -7.83 -25.86
C LYS A 161 1.98 -8.27 -26.03
N VAL A 162 1.18 -8.21 -24.94
CA VAL A 162 -0.25 -8.56 -24.97
C VAL A 162 -1.14 -7.36 -25.31
N ARG A 163 -0.55 -6.22 -25.75
CA ARG A 163 -1.24 -5.01 -26.18
C ARG A 163 -2.15 -4.38 -25.11
N GLY A 164 -1.74 -4.44 -23.85
CA GLY A 164 -2.46 -3.85 -22.74
C GLY A 164 -3.48 -4.76 -22.06
N ASP A 165 -3.57 -6.01 -22.44
CA ASP A 165 -4.36 -7.00 -21.70
C ASP A 165 -3.73 -7.36 -20.36
N PHE A 166 -4.52 -7.93 -19.43
CA PHE A 166 -4.04 -8.28 -18.10
C PHE A 166 -2.86 -9.25 -18.16
N VAL A 167 -1.85 -8.95 -17.34
CA VAL A 167 -0.68 -9.80 -17.17
C VAL A 167 -0.98 -10.81 -16.06
N GLU A 168 -1.56 -11.96 -16.40
CA GLU A 168 -1.77 -13.05 -15.44
C GLU A 168 -0.43 -13.49 -14.80
N LYS A 169 -0.52 -13.86 -13.52
CA LYS A 169 0.63 -14.30 -12.68
C LYS A 169 1.10 -15.69 -13.05
#